data_02fd7619bb2dcc6b53177d747f48b0eb
#
_entry.id   02fd7619bb2dcc6b53177d747f48b0eb
#
_cell.length_a   1.000
_cell.length_b   1.000
_cell.length_c   1.000
_cell.angle_alpha   90.00
_cell.angle_beta   90.00
_cell.angle_gamma   90.00
#
_symmetry.space_group_name_H-M   'P 1'
#
loop_
_entity.id
_entity.type
_entity.pdbx_description
1 polymer ?
#
loop_
_entity_poly.entity_id
_entity_poly.type
_entity_poly.pdbx_seq_one_letter_code
_entity_poly.pdbx_strand_id
1 'polypeptide(L)'
;QVFGSINYFTTYKKDEFNIVPNIRIDLSYTELSKYREKGTIALVYNKQKIETGMISSGFKISDIISLNTVEFKPHGGLEIGLDFSPSSDATYRYLSETTEYTKSIGQDSKNIRANIGFDLITENGLSVMTVYERSQSDNAHSDTLYLGFGYIPTDDIEYAMSLDNDKASLNYKRDLNGFDIRMSSNYSLMSQIPEYGATIE
;
A
#
# COMPACT_ATOMS: atom_id res chain seq x y z
N GLN A 1 2.18 19.13 1.86
CA GLN A 1 1.97 18.17 0.76
C GLN A 1 0.51 18.22 0.31
N VAL A 2 0.30 18.23 -1.00
CA VAL A 2 -1.02 18.08 -1.63
C VAL A 2 -0.94 16.89 -2.58
N PHE A 3 -1.99 16.08 -2.61
CA PHE A 3 -2.03 14.88 -3.42
C PHE A 3 -3.46 14.71 -3.96
N GLY A 4 -3.59 14.22 -5.18
CA GLY A 4 -4.86 13.91 -5.82
C GLY A 4 -4.73 12.69 -6.73
N SER A 5 -5.80 11.90 -6.80
CA SER A 5 -5.88 10.73 -7.66
C SER A 5 -7.25 10.68 -8.33
N ILE A 6 -7.26 10.33 -9.61
CA ILE A 6 -8.46 10.04 -10.38
C ILE A 6 -8.32 8.63 -10.92
N ASN A 7 -9.30 7.78 -10.61
CA ASN A 7 -9.33 6.41 -11.09
C ASN A 7 -10.66 6.15 -11.83
N TYR A 8 -10.55 5.64 -13.04
CA TYR A 8 -11.68 5.15 -13.81
C TYR A 8 -11.54 3.64 -14.00
N PHE A 9 -12.62 2.91 -13.73
CA PHE A 9 -12.68 1.47 -13.91
C PHE A 9 -14.06 1.05 -14.38
N THR A 10 -14.13 -0.13 -14.99
CA THR A 10 -15.38 -0.81 -15.33
C THR A 10 -15.29 -2.28 -14.98
N THR A 11 -16.41 -2.94 -14.79
CA THR A 11 -16.45 -4.36 -14.44
C THR A 11 -17.14 -5.13 -15.55
N TYR A 12 -16.47 -6.13 -16.08
CA TYR A 12 -17.04 -7.14 -16.96
C TYR A 12 -17.21 -8.43 -16.17
N LYS A 13 -18.45 -8.85 -16.01
CA LYS A 13 -18.80 -10.08 -15.28
C LYS A 13 -19.39 -11.10 -16.24
N LYS A 14 -18.90 -12.35 -16.14
CA LYS A 14 -19.50 -13.52 -16.80
C LYS A 14 -19.53 -14.65 -15.78
N ASP A 15 -20.72 -15.05 -15.39
CA ASP A 15 -20.96 -15.97 -14.27
C ASP A 15 -20.28 -15.43 -13.00
N GLU A 16 -19.36 -16.16 -12.39
CA GLU A 16 -18.58 -15.72 -11.23
C GLU A 16 -17.23 -15.09 -11.61
N PHE A 17 -16.84 -15.18 -12.87
CA PHE A 17 -15.61 -14.60 -13.37
C PHE A 17 -15.74 -13.09 -13.63
N ASN A 18 -14.82 -12.30 -13.08
CA ASN A 18 -14.79 -10.86 -13.20
C ASN A 18 -13.46 -10.37 -13.79
N ILE A 19 -13.54 -9.41 -14.71
CA ILE A 19 -12.40 -8.63 -15.19
C ILE A 19 -12.70 -7.15 -14.93
N VAL A 20 -11.76 -6.46 -14.28
CA VAL A 20 -11.89 -5.03 -13.93
C VAL A 20 -10.71 -4.26 -14.51
N PRO A 21 -10.75 -3.84 -15.77
CA PRO A 21 -9.77 -2.91 -16.31
C PRO A 21 -9.89 -1.56 -15.63
N ASN A 22 -8.75 -0.89 -15.46
CA ASN A 22 -8.68 0.43 -14.85
C ASN A 22 -7.64 1.32 -15.51
N ILE A 23 -7.84 2.61 -15.38
CA ILE A 23 -6.86 3.65 -15.68
C ILE A 23 -6.86 4.66 -14.53
N ARG A 24 -5.66 5.07 -14.09
CA ARG A 24 -5.49 5.97 -12.95
C ARG A 24 -4.47 7.05 -13.27
N ILE A 25 -4.74 8.25 -12.76
CA ILE A 25 -3.80 9.38 -12.79
C ILE A 25 -3.60 9.82 -11.35
N ASP A 26 -2.34 9.85 -10.92
CA ASP A 26 -1.91 10.30 -9.62
C ASP A 26 -1.04 11.56 -9.77
N LEU A 27 -1.35 12.60 -8.98
CA LEU A 27 -0.59 13.84 -8.96
C LEU A 27 -0.26 14.21 -7.52
N SER A 28 0.96 14.64 -7.27
CA SER A 28 1.30 15.21 -5.96
C SER A 28 2.22 16.42 -6.07
N TYR A 29 2.14 17.26 -5.06
CA TYR A 29 3.01 18.40 -4.86
C TYR A 29 3.48 18.42 -3.41
N THR A 30 4.78 18.42 -3.21
CA THR A 30 5.40 18.51 -1.89
C THR A 30 6.40 19.66 -1.87
N GLU A 31 6.29 20.50 -0.86
CA GLU A 31 7.22 21.58 -0.61
C GLU A 31 7.99 21.30 0.68
N LEU A 32 9.31 21.20 0.60
CA LEU A 32 10.20 21.07 1.74
C LEU A 32 10.80 22.45 2.02
N SER A 33 10.60 22.93 3.22
CA SER A 33 11.19 24.20 3.66
C SER A 33 12.71 24.07 3.80
N LYS A 34 13.41 25.19 3.69
CA LYS A 34 14.83 25.26 4.02
C LYS A 34 15.10 24.72 5.41
N TYR A 35 16.09 23.84 5.55
CA TYR A 35 16.50 23.31 6.84
C TYR A 35 18.03 23.21 6.96
N ARG A 36 18.50 23.12 8.18
CA ARG A 36 19.90 23.00 8.52
C ARG A 36 20.12 21.79 9.45
N GLU A 37 21.06 20.97 9.08
CA GLU A 37 21.52 19.87 9.93
C GLU A 37 22.33 20.41 11.14
N LYS A 38 22.43 19.59 12.16
CA LYS A 38 23.29 19.82 13.33
C LYS A 38 24.49 18.88 13.24
N GLY A 39 25.68 19.39 13.51
CA GLY A 39 26.90 18.60 13.54
C GLY A 39 28.10 19.31 12.91
N THR A 40 29.27 18.64 12.94
CA THR A 40 30.56 19.20 12.48
C THR A 40 30.60 19.36 10.96
N ILE A 41 29.90 18.49 10.21
CA ILE A 41 29.80 18.53 8.73
C ILE A 41 28.33 18.75 8.38
N ALA A 42 27.76 19.81 8.94
CA ALA A 42 26.33 20.11 8.74
C ALA A 42 26.06 20.68 7.36
N LEU A 43 24.98 20.21 6.73
CA LEU A 43 24.48 20.71 5.47
C LEU A 43 23.33 21.72 5.69
N VAL A 44 23.25 22.69 4.81
CA VAL A 44 22.12 23.60 4.70
C VAL A 44 21.43 23.34 3.38
N TYR A 45 20.20 22.89 3.45
CA TYR A 45 19.36 22.63 2.27
C TYR A 45 18.49 23.84 1.97
N ASN A 46 18.42 24.21 0.72
CA ASN A 46 17.48 25.21 0.28
C ASN A 46 16.06 24.62 0.19
N LYS A 47 15.06 25.48 0.00
CA LYS A 47 13.69 25.08 -0.25
C LYS A 47 13.65 24.19 -1.50
N GLN A 48 12.97 23.05 -1.39
CA GLN A 48 12.81 22.10 -2.50
C GLN A 48 11.33 21.92 -2.82
N LYS A 49 11.03 21.85 -4.11
CA LYS A 49 9.71 21.49 -4.62
C LYS A 49 9.81 20.13 -5.30
N ILE A 50 8.90 19.25 -4.98
CA ILE A 50 8.81 17.91 -5.56
C ILE A 50 7.40 17.78 -6.15
N GLU A 51 7.35 17.66 -7.46
CA GLU A 51 6.13 17.41 -8.20
C GLU A 51 6.17 16.00 -8.72
N THR A 52 5.09 15.23 -8.56
CA THR A 52 5.01 13.88 -9.11
C THR A 52 3.74 13.74 -9.92
N GLY A 53 3.83 13.04 -11.02
CA GLY A 53 2.72 12.71 -11.88
C GLY A 53 2.90 11.31 -12.47
N MET A 54 1.91 10.44 -12.30
CA MET A 54 1.92 9.10 -12.84
C MET A 54 0.58 8.81 -13.51
N ILE A 55 0.63 8.22 -14.68
CA ILE A 55 -0.53 7.57 -15.31
C ILE A 55 -0.31 6.07 -15.29
N SER A 56 -1.30 5.33 -14.84
CA SER A 56 -1.26 3.87 -14.83
C SER A 56 -2.50 3.27 -15.47
N SER A 57 -2.32 2.10 -16.05
CA SER A 57 -3.41 1.30 -16.61
C SER A 57 -3.17 -0.16 -16.29
N GLY A 58 -4.25 -0.87 -16.02
CA GLY A 58 -4.15 -2.27 -15.63
C GLY A 58 -5.48 -2.98 -15.67
N PHE A 59 -5.47 -4.19 -15.12
CA PHE A 59 -6.68 -4.97 -14.92
C PHE A 59 -6.54 -5.84 -13.65
N LYS A 60 -7.68 -6.15 -13.06
CA LYS A 60 -7.82 -7.19 -12.03
C LYS A 60 -8.71 -8.28 -12.59
N ILE A 61 -8.41 -9.51 -12.21
CA ILE A 61 -9.23 -10.68 -12.50
C ILE A 61 -9.57 -11.38 -11.20
N SER A 62 -10.77 -11.93 -11.12
CA SER A 62 -11.19 -12.77 -9.97
C SER A 62 -12.26 -13.75 -10.42
N ASP A 63 -12.35 -14.86 -9.68
CA ASP A 63 -13.38 -15.88 -9.84
C ASP A 63 -13.87 -16.35 -8.48
N ILE A 64 -15.02 -17.01 -8.44
CA ILE A 64 -15.57 -17.65 -7.23
C ILE A 64 -15.87 -19.10 -7.58
N ILE A 65 -15.17 -20.00 -6.92
CA ILE A 65 -15.33 -21.45 -7.10
C ILE A 65 -15.91 -22.01 -5.79
N SER A 66 -17.17 -22.43 -5.82
CA SER A 66 -17.83 -23.02 -4.66
C SER A 66 -17.52 -24.50 -4.59
N LEU A 67 -16.89 -24.90 -3.47
CA LEU A 67 -16.47 -26.27 -3.16
C LEU A 67 -17.19 -26.76 -1.90
N ASN A 68 -18.42 -27.27 -2.04
CA ASN A 68 -19.25 -27.69 -0.91
C ASN A 68 -19.38 -26.60 0.16
N THR A 69 -18.60 -26.71 1.25
CA THR A 69 -18.61 -25.81 2.42
C THR A 69 -17.51 -24.74 2.37
N VAL A 70 -16.79 -24.64 1.25
CA VAL A 70 -15.69 -23.69 1.08
C VAL A 70 -15.86 -22.91 -0.21
N GLU A 71 -15.73 -21.60 -0.16
CA GLU A 71 -15.54 -20.75 -1.33
C GLU A 71 -14.06 -20.49 -1.55
N PHE A 72 -13.57 -20.81 -2.74
CA PHE A 72 -12.22 -20.47 -3.21
C PHE A 72 -12.32 -19.31 -4.18
N LYS A 73 -11.64 -18.19 -3.87
CA LYS A 73 -11.68 -16.97 -4.68
C LYS A 73 -10.27 -16.64 -5.19
N PRO A 74 -9.82 -17.23 -6.30
CA PRO A 74 -8.57 -16.85 -6.93
C PRO A 74 -8.69 -15.44 -7.51
N HIS A 75 -7.62 -14.66 -7.39
CA HIS A 75 -7.57 -13.32 -7.95
C HIS A 75 -6.14 -12.95 -8.38
N GLY A 76 -6.03 -11.95 -9.24
CA GLY A 76 -4.75 -11.43 -9.65
C GLY A 76 -4.92 -10.10 -10.38
N GLY A 77 -3.81 -9.45 -10.67
CA GLY A 77 -3.82 -8.18 -11.36
C GLY A 77 -2.48 -7.81 -11.96
N LEU A 78 -2.54 -6.97 -12.97
CA LEU A 78 -1.38 -6.35 -13.60
C LEU A 78 -1.67 -4.86 -13.78
N GLU A 79 -0.73 -4.01 -13.39
CA GLU A 79 -0.77 -2.57 -13.61
C GLU A 79 0.57 -2.11 -14.18
N ILE A 80 0.53 -1.26 -15.19
CA ILE A 80 1.70 -0.61 -15.78
C ILE A 80 1.51 0.89 -15.59
N GLY A 81 2.49 1.53 -14.95
CA GLY A 81 2.56 2.97 -14.70
C GLY A 81 3.66 3.63 -15.52
N LEU A 82 3.38 4.83 -16.00
CA LEU A 82 4.34 5.72 -16.62
C LEU A 82 4.43 6.97 -15.77
N ASP A 83 5.62 7.24 -15.27
CA ASP A 83 5.94 8.45 -14.51
C ASP A 83 6.27 9.58 -15.49
N PHE A 84 5.60 10.71 -15.38
CA PHE A 84 5.86 11.93 -16.13
C PHE A 84 6.27 13.09 -15.22
N SER A 85 6.72 12.77 -14.02
CA SER A 85 7.19 13.75 -13.05
C SER A 85 8.39 14.51 -13.57
N PRO A 86 8.47 15.83 -13.38
CA PRO A 86 9.69 16.56 -13.66
C PRO A 86 10.80 16.15 -12.69
N SER A 87 12.06 16.28 -13.10
CA SER A 87 13.19 16.09 -12.19
C SER A 87 13.11 17.09 -11.03
N SER A 88 13.43 16.62 -9.84
CA SER A 88 13.51 17.46 -8.64
C SER A 88 14.96 17.74 -8.28
N ASP A 89 15.32 19.02 -8.15
CA ASP A 89 16.67 19.44 -7.78
C ASP A 89 16.75 19.77 -6.29
N ALA A 90 17.63 19.06 -5.58
CA ALA A 90 17.99 19.39 -4.22
C ALA A 90 19.27 20.24 -4.21
N THR A 91 19.16 21.50 -3.82
CA THR A 91 20.30 22.41 -3.69
C THR A 91 20.72 22.51 -2.21
N TYR A 92 21.98 22.26 -1.94
CA TYR A 92 22.56 22.29 -0.60
C TYR A 92 23.97 22.86 -0.60
N ARG A 93 24.44 23.25 0.58
CA ARG A 93 25.84 23.67 0.81
C ARG A 93 26.32 23.21 2.17
N TYR A 94 27.60 23.04 2.33
CA TYR A 94 28.19 22.89 3.65
C TYR A 94 28.08 24.19 4.45
N LEU A 95 27.90 24.07 5.76
CA LEU A 95 27.74 25.22 6.64
C LEU A 95 28.97 26.14 6.62
N SER A 96 30.15 25.54 6.45
CA SER A 96 31.46 26.23 6.38
C SER A 96 31.76 26.84 5.01
N GLU A 97 30.91 26.59 4.00
CA GLU A 97 31.18 27.01 2.62
C GLU A 97 30.06 27.88 2.09
N THR A 98 30.41 28.69 1.05
CA THR A 98 29.43 29.48 0.32
C THR A 98 29.05 28.83 -1.00
N THR A 99 29.79 27.78 -1.43
CA THR A 99 29.52 27.06 -2.68
C THR A 99 28.25 26.23 -2.54
N GLU A 100 27.32 26.37 -3.47
CA GLU A 100 26.11 25.56 -3.56
C GLU A 100 26.32 24.36 -4.49
N TYR A 101 25.81 23.25 -4.09
CA TYR A 101 25.80 21.99 -4.84
C TYR A 101 24.36 21.64 -5.18
N THR A 102 24.13 21.19 -6.40
CA THR A 102 22.81 20.73 -6.83
C THR A 102 22.87 19.26 -7.17
N LYS A 103 21.95 18.48 -6.61
CA LYS A 103 21.74 17.07 -6.96
C LYS A 103 20.36 16.94 -7.57
N SER A 104 20.31 16.59 -8.84
CA SER A 104 19.07 16.19 -9.50
C SER A 104 18.71 14.77 -9.08
N ILE A 105 17.48 14.61 -8.66
CA ILE A 105 16.87 13.32 -8.35
C ILE A 105 15.99 13.00 -9.56
N GLY A 106 16.47 12.07 -10.39
CA GLY A 106 15.67 11.47 -11.46
C GLY A 106 14.62 10.54 -10.84
N GLN A 107 13.49 10.42 -11.51
CA GLN A 107 12.46 9.48 -11.13
C GLN A 107 12.46 8.29 -12.10
N ASP A 108 11.98 7.15 -11.63
CA ASP A 108 11.78 5.98 -12.47
C ASP A 108 10.67 6.27 -13.49
N SER A 109 10.97 6.06 -14.77
CA SER A 109 10.02 6.38 -15.85
C SER A 109 8.92 5.33 -16.02
N LYS A 110 9.16 4.12 -15.55
CA LYS A 110 8.25 2.99 -15.68
C LYS A 110 8.08 2.25 -14.37
N ASN A 111 6.85 1.81 -14.13
CA ASN A 111 6.49 1.00 -12.98
C ASN A 111 5.58 -0.13 -13.44
N ILE A 112 5.87 -1.35 -13.04
CA ILE A 112 5.05 -2.53 -13.29
C ILE A 112 4.72 -3.16 -11.96
N ARG A 113 3.43 -3.38 -11.70
CA ARG A 113 2.94 -4.07 -10.51
C ARG A 113 2.11 -5.26 -10.92
N ALA A 114 2.45 -6.43 -10.42
CA ALA A 114 1.71 -7.66 -10.64
C ALA A 114 1.40 -8.33 -9.30
N ASN A 115 0.20 -8.83 -9.16
CA ASN A 115 -0.19 -9.60 -7.97
C ASN A 115 -0.96 -10.86 -8.37
N ILE A 116 -0.88 -11.86 -7.49
CA ILE A 116 -1.64 -13.10 -7.54
C ILE A 116 -1.98 -13.52 -6.12
N GLY A 117 -3.18 -14.01 -5.92
CA GLY A 117 -3.62 -14.44 -4.60
C GLY A 117 -4.87 -15.29 -4.65
N PHE A 118 -5.32 -15.69 -3.48
CA PHE A 118 -6.59 -16.34 -3.29
C PHE A 118 -7.16 -16.09 -1.89
N ASP A 119 -8.47 -16.17 -1.78
CA ASP A 119 -9.17 -16.24 -0.51
C ASP A 119 -9.88 -17.59 -0.41
N LEU A 120 -9.80 -18.21 0.76
CA LEU A 120 -10.61 -19.37 1.18
C LEU A 120 -11.57 -18.90 2.26
N ILE A 121 -12.85 -19.14 2.06
CA ILE A 121 -13.90 -18.76 3.02
C ILE A 121 -14.75 -19.99 3.28
N THR A 122 -14.89 -20.36 4.55
CA THR A 122 -15.71 -21.50 4.96
C THR A 122 -17.07 -21.04 5.50
N GLU A 123 -18.08 -21.88 5.42
CA GLU A 123 -19.40 -21.62 6.01
C GLU A 123 -19.34 -21.39 7.54
N ASN A 124 -18.31 -21.92 8.22
CA ASN A 124 -18.10 -21.75 9.65
C ASN A 124 -17.43 -20.42 10.02
N GLY A 125 -17.30 -19.48 9.06
CA GLY A 125 -16.72 -18.17 9.30
C GLY A 125 -15.19 -18.12 9.36
N LEU A 126 -14.49 -19.22 9.06
CA LEU A 126 -13.03 -19.19 8.91
C LEU A 126 -12.67 -18.68 7.52
N SER A 127 -11.72 -17.77 7.44
CA SER A 127 -11.16 -17.28 6.18
C SER A 127 -9.63 -17.30 6.19
N VAL A 128 -9.05 -17.57 5.03
CA VAL A 128 -7.61 -17.49 4.79
C VAL A 128 -7.41 -16.71 3.50
N MET A 129 -6.59 -15.67 3.54
CA MET A 129 -6.25 -14.85 2.41
C MET A 129 -4.75 -14.91 2.18
N THR A 130 -4.32 -14.99 0.93
CA THR A 130 -2.90 -14.80 0.57
C THR A 130 -2.78 -14.00 -0.70
N VAL A 131 -1.83 -13.08 -0.73
CA VAL A 131 -1.49 -12.27 -1.90
C VAL A 131 0.02 -12.16 -1.99
N TYR A 132 0.56 -12.50 -3.14
CA TYR A 132 1.92 -12.14 -3.51
C TYR A 132 1.85 -10.98 -4.50
N GLU A 133 2.58 -9.92 -4.23
CA GLU A 133 2.72 -8.76 -5.10
C GLU A 133 4.20 -8.52 -5.42
N ARG A 134 4.49 -8.31 -6.69
CA ARG A 134 5.77 -7.80 -7.16
C ARG A 134 5.55 -6.43 -7.80
N SER A 135 6.32 -5.46 -7.33
CA SER A 135 6.44 -4.13 -7.92
C SER A 135 7.85 -3.95 -8.46
N GLN A 136 7.98 -3.46 -9.68
CA GLN A 136 9.26 -3.23 -10.33
C GLN A 136 9.25 -1.88 -11.04
N SER A 137 10.27 -1.08 -10.79
CA SER A 137 10.59 0.16 -11.50
C SER A 137 11.92 0.03 -12.24
N ASP A 138 12.36 1.09 -12.90
CA ASP A 138 13.63 1.09 -13.66
C ASP A 138 14.84 0.78 -12.75
N ASN A 139 14.81 1.21 -11.48
CA ASN A 139 15.96 1.15 -10.57
C ASN A 139 15.71 0.31 -9.30
N ALA A 140 14.50 -0.14 -9.06
CA ALA A 140 14.13 -0.85 -7.84
C ALA A 140 13.07 -1.93 -8.08
N HIS A 141 13.03 -2.89 -7.19
CA HIS A 141 11.93 -3.84 -7.11
C HIS A 141 11.59 -4.14 -5.64
N SER A 142 10.36 -4.52 -5.42
CA SER A 142 9.91 -5.03 -4.13
C SER A 142 8.99 -6.22 -4.33
N ASP A 143 9.13 -7.18 -3.45
CA ASP A 143 8.28 -8.37 -3.36
C ASP A 143 7.58 -8.36 -2.01
N THR A 144 6.26 -8.46 -2.01
CA THR A 144 5.45 -8.48 -0.79
C THR A 144 4.62 -9.74 -0.76
N LEU A 145 4.69 -10.48 0.33
CA LEU A 145 3.78 -11.58 0.63
C LEU A 145 2.86 -11.15 1.77
N TYR A 146 1.56 -11.19 1.52
CA TYR A 146 0.53 -10.95 2.52
C TYR A 146 -0.18 -12.26 2.85
N LEU A 147 -0.32 -12.54 4.14
CA LEU A 147 -1.11 -13.65 4.69
C LEU A 147 -2.13 -13.07 5.67
N GLY A 148 -3.38 -13.44 5.48
CA GLY A 148 -4.47 -13.05 6.35
C GLY A 148 -5.23 -14.27 6.84
N PHE A 149 -5.67 -14.24 8.09
CA PHE A 149 -6.54 -15.23 8.72
C PHE A 149 -7.67 -14.49 9.40
N GLY A 150 -8.89 -14.91 9.15
CA GLY A 150 -10.07 -14.36 9.77
C GLY A 150 -10.91 -15.46 10.38
N TYR A 151 -11.63 -15.15 11.46
CA TYR A 151 -12.60 -16.06 12.06
C TYR A 151 -13.77 -15.27 12.61
N ILE A 152 -14.97 -15.57 12.11
CA ILE A 152 -16.24 -14.96 12.50
C ILE A 152 -17.12 -16.06 13.07
N PRO A 153 -16.99 -16.40 14.38
CA PRO A 153 -17.77 -17.45 15.00
C PRO A 153 -19.26 -17.13 15.11
N THR A 154 -19.59 -15.85 15.20
CA THR A 154 -20.96 -15.32 15.29
C THR A 154 -20.99 -13.96 14.61
N ASP A 155 -22.15 -13.47 14.23
CA ASP A 155 -22.32 -12.20 13.51
C ASP A 155 -21.78 -10.97 14.29
N ASP A 156 -21.63 -11.11 15.61
CA ASP A 156 -21.18 -10.06 16.52
C ASP A 156 -19.68 -10.13 16.88
N ILE A 157 -18.96 -11.18 16.47
CA ILE A 157 -17.53 -11.37 16.85
C ILE A 157 -16.69 -11.62 15.61
N GLU A 158 -15.62 -10.88 15.48
CA GLU A 158 -14.60 -11.06 14.42
C GLU A 158 -13.19 -11.08 15.02
N TYR A 159 -12.41 -12.07 14.63
CA TYR A 159 -10.98 -12.16 14.86
C TYR A 159 -10.26 -12.07 13.50
N ALA A 160 -9.24 -11.23 13.40
CA ALA A 160 -8.40 -11.17 12.21
C ALA A 160 -6.93 -11.09 12.59
N MET A 161 -6.11 -11.85 11.89
CA MET A 161 -4.66 -11.80 11.97
C MET A 161 -4.11 -11.58 10.56
N SER A 162 -3.13 -10.71 10.43
CA SER A 162 -2.42 -10.53 9.16
C SER A 162 -0.92 -10.45 9.38
N LEU A 163 -0.20 -10.88 8.37
CA LEU A 163 1.25 -10.86 8.30
C LEU A 163 1.66 -10.40 6.90
N ASP A 164 2.53 -9.43 6.83
CA ASP A 164 3.23 -9.02 5.62
C ASP A 164 4.74 -8.93 5.89
N ASN A 165 5.50 -8.41 4.93
CA ASN A 165 6.97 -8.32 5.05
C ASN A 165 7.43 -7.46 6.22
N ASP A 166 6.63 -6.50 6.65
CA ASP A 166 7.04 -5.45 7.59
C ASP A 166 6.27 -5.53 8.92
N LYS A 167 5.10 -6.16 8.92
CA LYS A 167 4.15 -6.05 10.03
C LYS A 167 3.37 -7.33 10.27
N ALA A 168 3.19 -7.67 11.53
CA ALA A 168 2.18 -8.60 12.00
C ALA A 168 1.08 -7.83 12.72
N SER A 169 -0.17 -8.17 12.47
CA SER A 169 -1.35 -7.52 13.08
C SER A 169 -2.30 -8.55 13.64
N LEU A 170 -2.87 -8.24 14.79
CA LEU A 170 -3.99 -9.00 15.39
C LEU A 170 -5.10 -8.01 15.71
N ASN A 171 -6.32 -8.32 15.24
CA ASN A 171 -7.49 -7.50 15.44
C ASN A 171 -8.61 -8.34 16.04
N TYR A 172 -9.35 -7.74 16.93
CA TYR A 172 -10.58 -8.26 17.49
C TYR A 172 -11.66 -7.21 17.39
N LYS A 173 -12.83 -7.60 16.91
CA LYS A 173 -14.02 -6.75 16.89
C LYS A 173 -15.17 -7.49 17.55
N ARG A 174 -15.98 -6.75 18.34
CA ARG A 174 -17.24 -7.23 18.90
C ARG A 174 -18.30 -6.16 18.84
N ASP A 175 -19.46 -6.50 18.29
CA ASP A 175 -20.67 -5.67 18.34
C ASP A 175 -21.49 -6.03 19.60
N LEU A 176 -21.83 -5.04 20.40
CA LEU A 176 -22.63 -5.16 21.59
C LEU A 176 -23.91 -4.30 21.45
N ASN A 177 -24.79 -4.66 20.50
CA ASN A 177 -26.10 -4.01 20.32
C ASN A 177 -26.02 -2.48 20.21
N GLY A 178 -25.10 -1.98 19.39
CA GLY A 178 -24.94 -0.55 19.12
C GLY A 178 -23.66 0.06 19.68
N PHE A 179 -22.78 -0.77 20.24
CA PHE A 179 -21.41 -0.39 20.59
C PHE A 179 -20.41 -1.34 19.96
N ASP A 180 -19.53 -0.83 19.13
CA ASP A 180 -18.42 -1.57 18.58
C ASP A 180 -17.20 -1.49 19.51
N ILE A 181 -16.74 -2.64 20.00
CA ILE A 181 -15.45 -2.77 20.68
C ILE A 181 -14.44 -3.27 19.68
N ARG A 182 -13.37 -2.51 19.45
CA ARG A 182 -12.25 -2.91 18.58
C ARG A 182 -10.96 -2.89 19.39
N MET A 183 -10.20 -3.97 19.30
CA MET A 183 -8.85 -4.06 19.86
C MET A 183 -7.89 -4.42 18.74
N SER A 184 -6.75 -3.75 18.70
CA SER A 184 -5.70 -4.03 17.72
C SER A 184 -4.34 -4.14 18.40
N SER A 185 -3.53 -5.05 17.91
CA SER A 185 -2.11 -5.15 18.23
C SER A 185 -1.34 -5.25 16.93
N ASN A 186 -0.35 -4.40 16.77
CA ASN A 186 0.53 -4.39 15.62
C ASN A 186 1.96 -4.59 16.10
N TYR A 187 2.72 -5.37 15.37
CA TYR A 187 4.13 -5.59 15.63
C TYR A 187 4.93 -5.33 14.35
N SER A 188 5.80 -4.33 14.38
CA SER A 188 6.70 -4.07 13.27
C SER A 188 7.85 -5.08 13.30
N LEU A 189 8.01 -5.85 12.21
CA LEU A 189 9.08 -6.83 12.06
C LEU A 189 10.45 -6.16 11.90
N MET A 190 10.49 -4.95 11.34
CA MET A 190 11.73 -4.19 11.13
C MET A 190 12.19 -3.49 12.41
N SER A 191 11.31 -2.75 13.07
CA SER A 191 11.66 -1.97 14.27
C SER A 191 11.53 -2.75 15.57
N GLN A 192 10.88 -3.92 15.54
CA GLN A 192 10.56 -4.75 16.70
C GLN A 192 9.78 -4.01 17.81
N ILE A 193 8.97 -3.04 17.40
CA ILE A 193 8.16 -2.23 18.32
C ILE A 193 6.71 -2.68 18.24
N PRO A 194 6.09 -3.07 19.36
CA PRO A 194 4.65 -3.33 19.42
C PRO A 194 3.86 -2.03 19.55
N GLU A 195 2.73 -1.98 18.87
CA GLU A 195 1.71 -0.94 18.98
C GLU A 195 0.39 -1.57 19.41
N TYR A 196 -0.33 -0.96 20.33
CA TYR A 196 -1.62 -1.43 20.81
C TYR A 196 -2.67 -0.33 20.67
N GLY A 197 -3.87 -0.71 20.27
CA GLY A 197 -5.01 0.20 20.16
C GLY A 197 -6.28 -0.46 20.72
N ALA A 198 -7.12 0.35 21.33
CA ALA A 198 -8.48 -0.02 21.68
C ALA A 198 -9.41 1.16 21.37
N THR A 199 -10.55 0.87 20.73
CA THR A 199 -11.55 1.86 20.38
C THR A 199 -12.92 1.32 20.76
N ILE A 200 -13.78 2.18 21.28
CA ILE A 200 -15.21 1.92 21.53
C ILE A 200 -15.96 3.00 20.74
N GLU A 201 -16.82 2.59 19.83
CA GLU A 201 -17.62 3.47 18.96
C GLU A 201 -19.10 3.22 19.11
#